data_e0e953a7e2548d055aacf9e3b732e8c0
#
_entry.id   e0e953a7e2548d055aacf9e3b732e8c0
#
_cell.length_a   1.000
_cell.length_b   1.000
_cell.length_c   1.000
_cell.angle_alpha   90.00
_cell.angle_beta   90.00
_cell.angle_gamma   90.00
#
_symmetry.space_group_name_H-M   'P 1'
#
loop_
_entity.id
_entity.type
_entity.pdbx_description
1 polymer ?
#
loop_
_entity_poly.entity_id
_entity_poly.type
_entity_poly.pdbx_seq_one_letter_code
_entity_poly.pdbx_strand_id
1 'polypeptide(L)'
;MAHNFPIARKLFGFASRARRNWLERHQNAFNFWIHMVGIPLAVAGLPMLFILDWYWGLGAIVAGYLLQWIGHKVEGNDLGEFIPVKKLLGLPYIAIAPQFSSPTRKQGMS
;
A
#
# COMPACT_ATOMS: atom_id res chain seq x y z
N MET A 1 7.28 22.79 -19.06
CA MET A 1 8.06 21.59 -19.07
C MET A 1 8.62 21.33 -17.70
N ALA A 2 8.29 20.14 -17.15
CA ALA A 2 8.59 19.83 -15.76
C ALA A 2 10.08 19.84 -15.44
N HIS A 3 10.95 19.47 -16.39
CA HIS A 3 12.39 19.39 -16.16
C HIS A 3 13.05 20.75 -16.02
N ASN A 4 12.37 21.84 -16.39
CA ASN A 4 12.89 23.19 -16.21
C ASN A 4 12.57 23.79 -14.84
N PHE A 5 11.76 23.09 -14.03
CA PHE A 5 11.32 23.56 -12.73
C PHE A 5 11.77 22.55 -11.66
N PRO A 6 12.72 22.92 -10.76
CA PRO A 6 13.24 21.97 -9.77
C PRO A 6 12.17 21.32 -8.87
N ILE A 7 11.17 22.10 -8.45
CA ILE A 7 10.09 21.58 -7.61
C ILE A 7 9.24 20.57 -8.37
N ALA A 8 8.84 20.90 -9.60
CA ALA A 8 8.05 19.99 -10.43
C ALA A 8 8.81 18.71 -10.72
N ARG A 9 10.12 18.80 -10.96
CA ARG A 9 10.97 17.64 -11.21
C ARG A 9 11.07 16.75 -9.96
N LYS A 10 11.20 17.36 -8.78
CA LYS A 10 11.23 16.62 -7.51
C LYS A 10 9.92 15.92 -7.23
N LEU A 11 8.79 16.60 -7.46
CA LEU A 11 7.47 16.02 -7.25
C LEU A 11 7.22 14.87 -8.22
N PHE A 12 7.60 15.04 -9.47
CA PHE A 12 7.44 13.99 -10.48
C PHE A 12 8.31 12.77 -10.13
N GLY A 13 9.55 12.99 -9.70
CA GLY A 13 10.44 11.92 -9.25
C GLY A 13 9.90 11.18 -8.03
N PHE A 14 9.33 11.93 -7.07
CA PHE A 14 8.71 11.34 -5.88
C PHE A 14 7.51 10.46 -6.27
N ALA A 15 6.62 10.98 -7.12
CA ALA A 15 5.44 10.25 -7.58
C ALA A 15 5.83 8.98 -8.33
N SER A 16 6.85 9.07 -9.18
CA SER A 16 7.35 7.92 -9.93
C SER A 16 7.92 6.84 -9.01
N ARG A 17 8.68 7.23 -8.00
CA ARG A 17 9.22 6.28 -7.02
C ARG A 17 8.13 5.65 -6.17
N ALA A 18 7.14 6.45 -5.74
CA ALA A 18 6.02 5.96 -4.95
C ALA A 18 5.21 4.93 -5.75
N ARG A 19 4.94 5.23 -7.03
CA ARG A 19 4.25 4.30 -7.92
C ARG A 19 5.02 2.99 -8.08
N ARG A 20 6.33 3.09 -8.30
CA ARG A 20 7.18 1.91 -8.46
C ARG A 20 7.21 1.08 -7.20
N ASN A 21 7.36 1.71 -6.03
CA ASN A 21 7.35 1.01 -4.75
C ASN A 21 6.02 0.30 -4.52
N TRP A 22 4.93 0.98 -4.84
CA TRP A 22 3.60 0.39 -4.69
C TRP A 22 3.44 -0.84 -5.59
N LEU A 23 3.85 -0.73 -6.87
CA LEU A 23 3.77 -1.84 -7.81
C LEU A 23 4.64 -3.02 -7.38
N GLU A 24 5.82 -2.75 -6.83
CA GLU A 24 6.70 -3.81 -6.34
C GLU A 24 6.07 -4.58 -5.16
N ARG A 25 5.26 -3.91 -4.36
CA ARG A 25 4.56 -4.53 -3.24
C ARG A 25 3.25 -5.21 -3.65
N HIS A 26 2.80 -5.00 -4.87
CA HIS A 26 1.52 -5.51 -5.38
C HIS A 26 1.73 -6.26 -6.70
N GLN A 27 2.69 -7.18 -6.70
CA GLN A 27 3.04 -7.92 -7.91
C GLN A 27 2.15 -9.13 -8.15
N ASN A 28 1.49 -9.65 -7.11
CA ASN A 28 0.50 -10.71 -7.26
C ASN A 28 -0.76 -10.12 -7.88
N ALA A 29 -1.28 -10.79 -8.94
CA ALA A 29 -2.45 -10.26 -9.66
C ALA A 29 -3.68 -10.14 -8.76
N PHE A 30 -3.93 -11.14 -7.90
CA PHE A 30 -5.04 -11.09 -6.97
C PHE A 30 -4.91 -9.90 -6.01
N ASN A 31 -3.72 -9.70 -5.42
CA ASN A 31 -3.48 -8.59 -4.51
C ASN A 31 -3.64 -7.25 -5.22
N PHE A 32 -3.12 -7.12 -6.45
CA PHE A 32 -3.25 -5.90 -7.23
C PHE A 32 -4.73 -5.53 -7.42
N TRP A 33 -5.54 -6.47 -7.91
CA TRP A 33 -6.94 -6.18 -8.21
C TRP A 33 -7.79 -5.99 -6.97
N ILE A 34 -7.50 -6.72 -5.89
CA ILE A 34 -8.26 -6.54 -4.65
C ILE A 34 -7.96 -5.16 -4.03
N HIS A 35 -6.76 -4.61 -4.26
CA HIS A 35 -6.46 -3.23 -3.87
C HIS A 35 -7.17 -2.21 -4.73
N MET A 36 -7.39 -2.51 -6.01
CA MET A 36 -8.16 -1.63 -6.88
C MET A 36 -9.61 -1.48 -6.42
N VAL A 37 -10.12 -2.44 -5.67
CA VAL A 37 -11.44 -2.37 -5.05
C VAL A 37 -11.35 -1.87 -3.61
N GLY A 38 -10.41 -2.39 -2.84
CA GLY A 38 -10.30 -2.10 -1.41
C GLY A 38 -9.90 -0.65 -1.09
N ILE A 39 -8.97 -0.09 -1.86
CA ILE A 39 -8.53 1.30 -1.64
C ILE A 39 -9.67 2.29 -1.87
N PRO A 40 -10.36 2.27 -3.03
CA PRO A 40 -11.50 3.17 -3.23
C PRO A 40 -12.61 2.97 -2.18
N LEU A 41 -12.86 1.74 -1.77
CA LEU A 41 -13.87 1.45 -0.76
C LEU A 41 -13.49 2.08 0.58
N ALA A 42 -12.25 1.91 1.02
CA ALA A 42 -11.78 2.50 2.27
C ALA A 42 -11.81 4.03 2.20
N VAL A 43 -11.36 4.60 1.08
CA VAL A 43 -11.35 6.06 0.88
C VAL A 43 -12.77 6.61 0.88
N ALA A 44 -13.71 5.94 0.20
CA ALA A 44 -15.11 6.37 0.17
C ALA A 44 -15.76 6.33 1.55
N GLY A 45 -15.28 5.46 2.43
CA GLY A 45 -15.78 5.38 3.79
C GLY A 45 -15.57 6.65 4.60
N LEU A 46 -14.53 7.44 4.30
CA LEU A 46 -14.24 8.67 5.03
C LEU A 46 -15.39 9.69 4.91
N PRO A 47 -15.82 10.11 3.71
CA PRO A 47 -16.98 11.00 3.62
C PRO A 47 -18.27 10.34 4.11
N MET A 48 -18.41 9.04 3.97
CA MET A 48 -19.60 8.34 4.44
C MET A 48 -19.79 8.43 5.95
N LEU A 49 -18.70 8.57 6.71
CA LEU A 49 -18.78 8.77 8.17
C LEU A 49 -19.60 10.01 8.53
N PHE A 50 -19.61 11.04 7.69
CA PHE A 50 -20.22 12.33 7.96
C PHE A 50 -21.52 12.57 7.18
N ILE A 51 -21.65 11.95 5.99
CA ILE A 51 -22.79 12.17 5.09
C ILE A 51 -23.90 11.16 5.34
N LEU A 52 -23.54 9.92 5.66
CA LEU A 52 -24.46 8.84 5.99
C LEU A 52 -24.38 8.54 7.49
N ASP A 53 -25.12 7.55 7.95
CA ASP A 53 -24.94 7.05 9.29
C ASP A 53 -23.50 6.56 9.45
N TRP A 54 -22.87 6.92 10.56
CA TRP A 54 -21.43 6.71 10.77
C TRP A 54 -20.99 5.25 10.56
N TYR A 55 -21.85 4.28 10.88
CA TYR A 55 -21.49 2.87 10.79
C TYR A 55 -21.33 2.41 9.35
N TRP A 56 -21.99 3.05 8.39
CA TRP A 56 -21.78 2.74 6.96
C TRP A 56 -20.37 3.12 6.53
N GLY A 57 -19.90 4.29 6.96
CA GLY A 57 -18.55 4.73 6.66
C GLY A 57 -17.49 3.86 7.32
N LEU A 58 -17.70 3.55 8.60
CA LEU A 58 -16.79 2.68 9.33
C LEU A 58 -16.75 1.29 8.71
N GLY A 59 -17.88 0.74 8.33
CA GLY A 59 -17.95 -0.56 7.65
C GLY A 59 -17.19 -0.56 6.33
N ALA A 60 -17.31 0.51 5.55
CA ALA A 60 -16.60 0.63 4.27
C ALA A 60 -15.08 0.70 4.49
N ILE A 61 -14.62 1.46 5.49
CA ILE A 61 -13.20 1.56 5.82
C ILE A 61 -12.65 0.19 6.25
N VAL A 62 -13.35 -0.47 7.17
CA VAL A 62 -12.92 -1.78 7.67
C VAL A 62 -12.92 -2.82 6.54
N ALA A 63 -13.97 -2.84 5.73
CA ALA A 63 -14.05 -3.79 4.60
C ALA A 63 -12.91 -3.55 3.60
N GLY A 64 -12.62 -2.28 3.28
CA GLY A 64 -11.54 -1.94 2.37
C GLY A 64 -10.18 -2.40 2.89
N TYR A 65 -9.92 -2.20 4.18
CA TYR A 65 -8.67 -2.65 4.79
C TYR A 65 -8.58 -4.16 4.89
N LEU A 66 -9.68 -4.85 5.20
CA LEU A 66 -9.69 -6.31 5.22
C LEU A 66 -9.34 -6.88 3.85
N LEU A 67 -9.90 -6.32 2.78
CA LEU A 67 -9.57 -6.75 1.42
C LEU A 67 -8.07 -6.56 1.15
N GLN A 68 -7.51 -5.42 1.52
CA GLN A 68 -6.09 -5.16 1.34
C GLN A 68 -5.23 -6.13 2.15
N TRP A 69 -5.63 -6.40 3.39
CA TRP A 69 -4.92 -7.34 4.25
C TRP A 69 -4.90 -8.76 3.64
N ILE A 70 -6.06 -9.20 3.15
CA ILE A 70 -6.17 -10.51 2.47
C ILE A 70 -5.24 -10.54 1.25
N GLY A 71 -5.23 -9.47 0.46
CA GLY A 71 -4.36 -9.37 -0.71
C GLY A 71 -2.89 -9.53 -0.36
N HIS A 72 -2.42 -8.86 0.68
CA HIS A 72 -1.03 -8.97 1.13
C HIS A 72 -0.72 -10.34 1.71
N LYS A 73 -1.68 -10.99 2.35
CA LYS A 73 -1.50 -12.37 2.80
C LYS A 73 -1.30 -13.32 1.62
N VAL A 74 -2.04 -13.11 0.54
CA VAL A 74 -1.89 -13.92 -0.68
C VAL A 74 -0.55 -13.64 -1.35
N GLU A 75 -0.15 -12.38 -1.41
CA GLU A 75 1.15 -12.02 -2.00
C GLU A 75 2.33 -12.47 -1.14
N GLY A 76 2.20 -12.43 0.17
CA GLY A 76 3.24 -12.84 1.09
C GLY A 76 4.10 -11.70 1.62
N ASN A 77 3.58 -10.48 1.63
CA ASN A 77 4.25 -9.32 2.21
C ASN A 77 3.35 -8.60 3.22
N ASP A 78 3.94 -7.63 3.93
CA ASP A 78 3.21 -6.86 4.93
C ASP A 78 2.47 -5.69 4.31
N LEU A 79 1.38 -5.26 4.95
CA LEU A 79 0.72 -4.01 4.60
C LEU A 79 1.68 -2.84 4.79
N GLY A 80 1.59 -1.84 3.91
CA GLY A 80 2.46 -0.69 3.96
C GLY A 80 2.40 0.07 5.28
N GLU A 81 1.23 0.14 5.91
CA GLU A 81 1.03 0.82 7.19
C GLU A 81 1.71 0.10 8.35
N PHE A 82 1.90 -1.21 8.25
CA PHE A 82 2.50 -2.00 9.31
C PHE A 82 4.03 -1.96 9.27
N ILE A 83 4.62 -1.71 8.11
CA ILE A 83 6.08 -1.71 7.96
C ILE A 83 6.77 -0.67 8.85
N PRO A 84 6.35 0.61 8.87
CA PRO A 84 6.95 1.59 9.77
C PRO A 84 6.82 1.20 11.25
N VAL A 85 5.67 0.65 11.64
CA VAL A 85 5.44 0.21 13.01
C VAL A 85 6.39 -0.93 13.37
N LYS A 86 6.54 -1.91 12.49
CA LYS A 86 7.46 -3.02 12.70
C LYS A 86 8.90 -2.56 12.78
N LYS A 87 9.30 -1.60 11.93
CA LYS A 87 10.65 -1.00 11.99
C LYS A 87 10.91 -0.34 13.33
N LEU A 88 9.95 0.43 13.82
CA LEU A 88 10.08 1.12 15.10
C LEU A 88 10.22 0.14 16.27
N LEU A 89 9.49 -0.97 16.23
CA LEU A 89 9.50 -1.98 17.28
C LEU A 89 10.62 -3.01 17.13
N GLY A 90 11.41 -2.93 16.06
CA GLY A 90 12.48 -3.90 15.80
C GLY A 90 11.98 -5.26 15.34
N LEU A 91 10.74 -5.34 14.83
CA LEU A 91 10.16 -6.58 14.35
C LEU A 91 10.50 -6.82 12.89
N PRO A 92 10.60 -8.09 12.47
CA PRO A 92 10.84 -8.40 11.06
C PRO A 92 9.65 -8.00 10.19
N TYR A 93 9.95 -7.52 8.99
CA TYR A 93 8.93 -7.12 8.03
C TYR A 93 9.33 -7.55 6.62
N ILE A 94 8.32 -7.68 5.75
CA ILE A 94 8.52 -8.03 4.34
C ILE A 94 7.80 -6.99 3.48
N ALA A 95 8.57 -6.13 2.81
CA ALA A 95 8.00 -5.11 1.92
C ALA A 95 7.65 -5.71 0.55
N ILE A 96 8.52 -6.54 0.02
CA ILE A 96 8.32 -7.20 -1.27
C ILE A 96 8.36 -8.71 -1.00
N ALA A 97 7.33 -9.43 -1.52
CA ALA A 97 7.25 -10.87 -1.30
C ALA A 97 8.52 -11.56 -1.80
N PRO A 98 9.03 -12.57 -1.07
CA PRO A 98 10.32 -13.20 -1.41
C PRO A 98 10.41 -13.73 -2.83
N GLN A 99 9.32 -14.25 -3.38
CA GLN A 99 9.32 -14.79 -4.75
C GLN A 99 9.47 -13.70 -5.81
N PHE A 100 9.27 -12.44 -5.46
CA PHE A 100 9.40 -11.31 -6.38
C PHE A 100 10.64 -10.45 -6.12
N SER A 101 11.43 -10.78 -5.11
CA SER A 101 12.59 -9.99 -4.75
C SER A 101 13.89 -10.68 -5.14
N SER A 102 14.93 -9.86 -5.45
CA SER A 102 16.28 -10.38 -5.69
C SER A 102 16.90 -10.84 -4.36
N PRO A 103 17.92 -11.73 -4.40
CA PRO A 103 18.62 -12.14 -3.18
C PRO A 103 19.16 -10.97 -2.36
N THR A 104 19.64 -9.93 -3.03
CA THR A 104 20.15 -8.72 -2.37
C THR A 104 19.05 -8.00 -1.59
N ARG A 105 17.86 -7.89 -2.18
CA ARG A 105 16.71 -7.28 -1.51
C ARG A 105 16.24 -8.09 -0.32
N LYS A 106 16.25 -9.42 -0.42
CA LYS A 106 15.85 -10.28 0.69
C LYS A 106 16.70 -10.03 1.93
N GLN A 107 17.99 -9.80 1.74
CA GLN A 107 18.90 -9.52 2.85
C GLN A 107 18.55 -8.21 3.54
N GLY A 108 18.10 -7.21 2.78
CA GLY A 108 17.73 -5.92 3.33
C GLY A 108 16.39 -5.89 4.05
N MET A 109 15.60 -6.95 3.94
CA MET A 109 14.25 -7.00 4.49
C MET A 109 14.17 -7.60 5.89
N SER A 110 15.20 -8.23 6.34
CA SER A 110 15.19 -8.90 7.65
C SER A 110 15.42 -7.94 8.81
#